data_158d732c755b782d0bd4a9633503deca
#
_entry.id   158d732c755b782d0bd4a9633503deca
#
_cell.length_a   1.000
_cell.length_b   1.000
_cell.length_c   1.000
_cell.angle_alpha   90.00
_cell.angle_beta   90.00
_cell.angle_gamma   90.00
#
_symmetry.space_group_name_H-M   'P 1'
#
loop_
_entity.id
_entity.type
_entity.pdbx_description
1 polymer ?
#
loop_
_entity_poly.entity_id
_entity_poly.type
_entity_poly.pdbx_seq_one_letter_code
_entity_poly.pdbx_strand_id
1 'polypeptide(L)'
;MSLSVPPVPPRRLGPVAALIGSTLLLGGCGVESEPLVTVFSPGSGSVTVLPQCWSPDAVVSEQDCESTSNLGRLEVQPGATIGVNVDPPIAELGWVPTVNGERLVAQDLEGTYYRFALSESSFAKSRDSALEIYAVDDEQKTRGLWVLQLTRR
;
A
#
# COMPACT_ATOMS: atom_id res chain seq x y z
N MET A 1 71.55 55.47 -10.41
CA MET A 1 70.53 54.75 -11.14
C MET A 1 69.31 54.70 -10.26
N SER A 2 68.36 55.64 -10.44
CA SER A 2 67.10 55.68 -9.70
C SER A 2 65.99 55.04 -10.52
N LEU A 3 65.39 53.99 -9.99
CA LEU A 3 64.26 53.35 -10.60
C LEU A 3 62.93 53.93 -10.02
N SER A 4 62.25 54.73 -10.86
CA SER A 4 60.93 55.26 -10.56
C SER A 4 59.89 54.15 -10.66
N VAL A 5 59.12 53.94 -9.59
CA VAL A 5 57.98 53.07 -9.54
C VAL A 5 56.73 53.93 -9.88
N PRO A 6 55.87 53.44 -10.87
CA PRO A 6 54.67 54.20 -11.17
C PRO A 6 53.55 53.89 -10.17
N PRO A 7 52.65 54.88 -9.91
CA PRO A 7 51.55 54.73 -8.96
C PRO A 7 50.44 53.84 -9.51
N VAL A 8 49.93 52.92 -8.66
CA VAL A 8 48.78 52.06 -8.89
C VAL A 8 47.48 52.84 -8.69
N PRO A 9 46.51 52.84 -9.63
CA PRO A 9 45.25 53.53 -9.44
C PRO A 9 44.32 52.78 -8.45
N PRO A 10 43.46 53.49 -7.72
CA PRO A 10 42.54 52.86 -6.75
C PRO A 10 41.43 52.10 -7.50
N ARG A 11 41.28 50.82 -7.18
CA ARG A 11 40.16 50.01 -7.59
C ARG A 11 38.89 50.47 -6.87
N ARG A 12 37.93 50.94 -7.65
CA ARG A 12 36.58 51.23 -7.17
C ARG A 12 35.88 49.89 -6.83
N LEU A 13 35.55 49.70 -5.56
CA LEU A 13 34.66 48.66 -5.07
C LEU A 13 33.21 48.99 -5.51
N GLY A 14 32.72 48.28 -6.50
CA GLY A 14 31.29 48.30 -6.84
C GLY A 14 30.47 47.51 -5.82
N PRO A 15 29.21 47.90 -5.54
CA PRO A 15 28.37 47.19 -4.61
C PRO A 15 28.00 45.83 -5.22
N VAL A 16 28.39 44.74 -4.54
CA VAL A 16 27.91 43.38 -4.83
C VAL A 16 26.46 43.32 -4.35
N ALA A 17 25.52 43.37 -5.27
CA ALA A 17 24.13 43.09 -5.01
C ALA A 17 24.00 41.58 -4.65
N ALA A 18 23.79 41.29 -3.37
CA ALA A 18 23.47 39.97 -2.88
C ALA A 18 22.06 39.58 -3.38
N LEU A 19 21.99 38.82 -4.44
CA LEU A 19 20.78 38.09 -4.86
C LEU A 19 20.51 37.00 -3.82
N ILE A 20 19.62 37.30 -2.86
CA ILE A 20 19.05 36.32 -1.95
C ILE A 20 18.09 35.45 -2.79
N GLY A 21 18.60 34.33 -3.28
CA GLY A 21 17.80 33.28 -3.91
C GLY A 21 16.86 32.68 -2.88
N SER A 22 15.58 33.08 -2.91
CA SER A 22 14.53 32.41 -2.17
C SER A 22 14.34 31.01 -2.77
N THR A 23 14.96 30.00 -2.17
CA THR A 23 14.62 28.59 -2.42
C THR A 23 13.23 28.35 -1.85
N LEU A 24 12.21 28.41 -2.73
CA LEU A 24 10.88 27.88 -2.47
C LEU A 24 11.06 26.37 -2.24
N LEU A 25 11.10 25.97 -0.98
CA LEU A 25 10.87 24.59 -0.58
C LEU A 25 9.42 24.28 -0.95
N LEU A 26 9.21 23.72 -2.14
CA LEU A 26 8.02 23.01 -2.50
C LEU A 26 7.97 21.78 -1.59
N GLY A 27 7.45 21.96 -0.38
CA GLY A 27 6.99 20.88 0.46
C GLY A 27 5.85 20.21 -0.29
N GLY A 28 6.17 19.20 -1.10
CA GLY A 28 5.18 18.29 -1.62
C GLY A 28 4.56 17.61 -0.41
N CYS A 29 3.33 18.01 -0.04
CA CYS A 29 2.46 17.14 0.73
C CYS A 29 2.22 15.91 -0.17
N GLY A 30 3.07 14.89 -0.01
CA GLY A 30 2.80 13.58 -0.55
C GLY A 30 1.49 13.13 0.08
N VAL A 31 0.41 13.12 -0.69
CA VAL A 31 -0.78 12.37 -0.32
C VAL A 31 -0.28 10.93 -0.24
N GLU A 32 -0.14 10.41 0.97
CA GLU A 32 0.22 9.03 1.20
C GLU A 32 -0.90 8.20 0.59
N SER A 33 -0.62 7.55 -0.54
CA SER A 33 -1.60 6.73 -1.23
C SER A 33 -1.91 5.51 -0.36
N GLU A 34 -3.18 5.21 -0.19
CA GLU A 34 -3.62 4.01 0.52
C GLU A 34 -3.02 2.76 -0.13
N PRO A 35 -2.50 1.81 0.66
CA PRO A 35 -1.88 0.61 0.12
C PRO A 35 -2.92 -0.31 -0.52
N LEU A 36 -2.51 -0.99 -1.59
CA LEU A 36 -3.36 -1.81 -2.42
C LEU A 36 -3.12 -3.29 -2.19
N VAL A 37 -4.16 -4.08 -2.45
CA VAL A 37 -4.07 -5.54 -2.53
C VAL A 37 -4.47 -5.97 -3.94
N THR A 38 -3.62 -6.78 -4.57
CA THR A 38 -3.91 -7.38 -5.88
C THR A 38 -4.10 -8.89 -5.73
N VAL A 39 -5.24 -9.37 -6.15
CA VAL A 39 -5.58 -10.80 -6.15
C VAL A 39 -5.67 -11.29 -7.59
N PHE A 40 -5.09 -12.46 -7.85
CA PHE A 40 -5.08 -13.05 -9.18
C PHE A 40 -5.23 -14.57 -9.13
N SER A 41 -5.68 -15.13 -10.23
CA SER A 41 -5.72 -16.58 -10.43
C SER A 41 -5.35 -16.92 -11.88
N PRO A 42 -4.49 -17.90 -12.12
CA PRO A 42 -4.17 -18.34 -13.47
C PRO A 42 -5.43 -18.66 -14.29
N GLY A 43 -5.56 -18.05 -15.46
CA GLY A 43 -6.72 -18.22 -16.34
C GLY A 43 -7.98 -17.43 -15.96
N SER A 44 -7.95 -16.68 -14.85
CA SER A 44 -9.09 -15.84 -14.40
C SER A 44 -8.78 -14.34 -14.41
N GLY A 45 -7.50 -13.98 -14.50
CA GLY A 45 -7.06 -12.57 -14.46
C GLY A 45 -6.68 -12.10 -13.07
N SER A 46 -6.73 -10.79 -12.87
CA SER A 46 -6.37 -10.12 -11.61
C SER A 46 -7.32 -8.97 -11.30
N VAL A 47 -7.48 -8.69 -10.02
CA VAL A 47 -8.25 -7.55 -9.49
C VAL A 47 -7.44 -6.88 -8.40
N THR A 48 -7.32 -5.55 -8.47
CA THR A 48 -6.71 -4.73 -7.41
C THR A 48 -7.81 -4.03 -6.63
N VAL A 49 -7.72 -4.08 -5.32
CA VAL A 49 -8.72 -3.51 -4.40
C VAL A 49 -8.10 -2.48 -3.48
N LEU A 50 -8.86 -1.43 -3.22
CA LEU A 50 -8.60 -0.41 -2.22
C LEU A 50 -9.01 -0.93 -0.83
N PRO A 51 -8.42 -0.40 0.25
CA PRO A 51 -8.86 -0.74 1.59
C PRO A 51 -10.29 -0.27 1.84
N GLN A 52 -11.04 -1.03 2.62
CA GLN A 52 -12.29 -0.55 3.22
C GLN A 52 -12.00 0.36 4.40
N CYS A 53 -10.91 0.11 5.07
CA CYS A 53 -10.33 0.99 6.08
C CYS A 53 -8.82 0.74 6.16
N TRP A 54 -8.08 1.79 6.44
CA TRP A 54 -6.64 1.75 6.62
C TRP A 54 -6.18 2.84 7.58
N SER A 55 -5.41 2.47 8.59
CA SER A 55 -4.72 3.39 9.47
C SER A 55 -3.46 2.72 10.02
N PRO A 56 -2.26 3.10 9.54
CA PRO A 56 -1.02 2.50 10.04
C PRO A 56 -0.77 2.81 11.53
N ASP A 57 -1.29 3.94 12.01
CA ASP A 57 -1.02 4.45 13.35
C ASP A 57 -2.14 4.19 14.37
N ALA A 58 -3.33 3.78 13.92
CA ALA A 58 -4.48 3.56 14.78
C ALA A 58 -5.13 2.20 14.53
N VAL A 59 -5.70 1.63 15.59
CA VAL A 59 -6.53 0.43 15.48
C VAL A 59 -7.82 0.78 14.75
N VAL A 60 -8.18 -0.01 13.76
CA VAL A 60 -9.47 0.11 13.07
C VAL A 60 -10.41 -0.99 13.53
N SER A 61 -11.67 -0.64 13.74
CA SER A 61 -12.74 -1.61 14.00
C SER A 61 -13.37 -2.00 12.67
N GLU A 62 -13.65 -3.28 12.46
CA GLU A 62 -14.37 -3.74 11.26
C GLU A 62 -15.74 -3.05 11.12
N GLN A 63 -16.33 -2.63 12.24
CA GLN A 63 -17.61 -1.92 12.26
C GLN A 63 -17.50 -0.48 11.74
N ASP A 64 -16.32 0.11 11.84
CA ASP A 64 -16.03 1.47 11.37
C ASP A 64 -15.54 1.49 9.92
N CYS A 65 -15.23 0.32 9.34
CA CYS A 65 -14.85 0.20 7.95
C CYS A 65 -16.07 0.41 7.05
N GLU A 66 -15.95 1.33 6.11
CA GLU A 66 -17.05 1.56 5.15
C GLU A 66 -17.27 0.30 4.32
N SER A 67 -18.45 -0.26 4.43
CA SER A 67 -18.92 -1.33 3.56
C SER A 67 -19.08 -0.76 2.15
N THR A 68 -17.99 -0.72 1.38
CA THR A 68 -18.08 -0.27 -0.01
C THR A 68 -18.96 -1.25 -0.79
N SER A 69 -20.04 -0.74 -1.35
CA SER A 69 -20.95 -1.50 -2.21
C SER A 69 -20.29 -1.99 -3.51
N ASN A 70 -19.02 -1.60 -3.75
CA ASN A 70 -18.27 -1.91 -4.94
C ASN A 70 -17.04 -2.77 -4.61
N LEU A 71 -17.29 -3.96 -4.07
CA LEU A 71 -16.24 -4.95 -3.83
C LEU A 71 -15.64 -5.41 -5.17
N GLY A 72 -14.32 -5.48 -5.25
CA GLY A 72 -13.64 -6.13 -6.36
C GLY A 72 -14.17 -7.55 -6.51
N ARG A 73 -14.29 -8.04 -7.75
CA ARG A 73 -14.79 -9.40 -8.04
C ARG A 73 -13.83 -10.14 -8.96
N LEU A 74 -13.50 -11.38 -8.59
CA LEU A 74 -12.70 -12.27 -9.41
C LEU A 74 -13.47 -13.58 -9.62
N GLU A 75 -13.73 -13.95 -10.88
CA GLU A 75 -14.34 -15.24 -11.22
C GLU A 75 -13.28 -16.32 -11.20
N VAL A 76 -13.51 -17.38 -10.43
CA VAL A 76 -12.55 -18.47 -10.23
C VAL A 76 -13.23 -19.83 -10.29
N GLN A 77 -12.45 -20.86 -10.59
CA GLN A 77 -12.91 -22.25 -10.47
C GLN A 77 -12.60 -22.79 -9.07
N PRO A 78 -13.44 -23.65 -8.51
CA PRO A 78 -13.10 -24.41 -7.31
C PRO A 78 -11.78 -25.18 -7.52
N GLY A 79 -10.92 -25.22 -6.52
CA GLY A 79 -9.59 -25.81 -6.62
C GLY A 79 -8.53 -24.94 -7.31
N ALA A 80 -8.90 -23.77 -7.84
CA ALA A 80 -7.95 -22.86 -8.44
C ALA A 80 -6.93 -22.33 -7.41
N THR A 81 -5.73 -22.07 -7.88
CA THR A 81 -4.72 -21.37 -7.08
C THR A 81 -5.01 -19.87 -7.10
N ILE A 82 -5.11 -19.27 -5.94
CA ILE A 82 -5.26 -17.84 -5.74
C ILE A 82 -3.92 -17.28 -5.27
N GLY A 83 -3.42 -16.25 -5.95
CA GLY A 83 -2.28 -15.45 -5.53
C GLY A 83 -2.75 -14.12 -4.97
N VAL A 84 -2.17 -13.70 -3.87
CA VAL A 84 -2.41 -12.41 -3.22
C VAL A 84 -1.10 -11.66 -3.15
N ASN A 85 -1.10 -10.44 -3.66
CA ASN A 85 0.02 -9.50 -3.58
C ASN A 85 -0.43 -8.29 -2.77
N VAL A 86 0.32 -7.94 -1.76
CA VAL A 86 0.06 -6.76 -0.92
C VAL A 86 1.17 -5.74 -1.09
N ASP A 87 0.83 -4.46 -0.96
CA ASP A 87 1.83 -3.39 -0.97
C ASP A 87 2.74 -3.45 0.26
N PRO A 88 3.98 -2.95 0.17
CA PRO A 88 4.97 -3.02 1.25
C PRO A 88 4.47 -2.55 2.62
N PRO A 89 3.71 -1.46 2.77
CA PRO A 89 3.22 -1.03 4.08
C PRO A 89 2.34 -2.07 4.80
N ILE A 90 1.62 -2.90 4.06
CA ILE A 90 0.82 -4.00 4.62
C ILE A 90 1.74 -5.14 5.11
N ALA A 91 2.74 -5.49 4.29
CA ALA A 91 3.70 -6.54 4.63
C ALA A 91 4.59 -6.18 5.83
N GLU A 92 4.93 -4.90 5.99
CA GLU A 92 5.74 -4.39 7.11
C GLU A 92 5.02 -4.48 8.46
N LEU A 93 3.70 -4.34 8.48
CA LEU A 93 2.89 -4.56 9.68
C LEU A 93 2.71 -6.06 9.99
N GLY A 94 2.54 -6.85 8.96
CA GLY A 94 2.03 -8.21 9.02
C GLY A 94 0.59 -8.29 8.53
N TRP A 95 0.22 -9.43 7.92
CA TRP A 95 -1.12 -9.56 7.39
C TRP A 95 -1.64 -11.00 7.40
N VAL A 96 -2.96 -11.12 7.41
CA VAL A 96 -3.68 -12.39 7.51
C VAL A 96 -4.74 -12.47 6.44
N PRO A 97 -4.66 -13.46 5.53
CA PRO A 97 -5.74 -13.78 4.61
C PRO A 97 -6.79 -14.69 5.26
N THR A 98 -8.06 -14.38 5.03
CA THR A 98 -9.20 -15.23 5.40
C THR A 98 -10.09 -15.50 4.20
N VAL A 99 -10.78 -16.62 4.18
CA VAL A 99 -11.86 -16.91 3.24
C VAL A 99 -13.12 -17.22 4.03
N ASN A 100 -14.18 -16.44 3.82
CA ASN A 100 -15.44 -16.51 4.59
C ASN A 100 -15.20 -16.46 6.11
N GLY A 101 -14.24 -15.64 6.57
CA GLY A 101 -13.87 -15.51 7.96
C GLY A 101 -12.96 -16.64 8.49
N GLU A 102 -12.64 -17.65 7.69
CA GLU A 102 -11.71 -18.72 8.07
C GLU A 102 -10.28 -18.33 7.72
N ARG A 103 -9.41 -18.32 8.70
CA ARG A 103 -8.00 -17.97 8.59
C ARG A 103 -7.24 -19.00 7.76
N LEU A 104 -6.49 -18.57 6.75
CA LEU A 104 -5.74 -19.48 5.85
C LEU A 104 -4.33 -19.81 6.37
N VAL A 105 -3.83 -19.05 7.33
CA VAL A 105 -2.46 -19.17 7.88
C VAL A 105 -2.50 -19.20 9.41
N ALA A 106 -1.58 -19.94 9.99
CA ALA A 106 -1.46 -20.03 11.46
C ALA A 106 -0.74 -18.80 12.07
N GLN A 107 0.16 -18.19 11.29
CA GLN A 107 0.94 -17.02 11.68
C GLN A 107 0.76 -15.92 10.66
N ASP A 108 1.00 -14.69 11.07
CA ASP A 108 0.93 -13.53 10.18
C ASP A 108 2.01 -13.61 9.11
N LEU A 109 1.70 -13.13 7.93
CA LEU A 109 2.60 -13.07 6.80
C LEU A 109 3.34 -11.72 6.82
N GLU A 110 4.66 -11.76 6.68
CA GLU A 110 5.52 -10.56 6.57
C GLU A 110 5.99 -10.29 5.14
N GLY A 111 5.71 -11.23 4.22
CA GLY A 111 6.04 -11.08 2.80
C GLY A 111 4.94 -10.38 2.02
N THR A 112 5.29 -9.81 0.87
CA THR A 112 4.33 -9.16 -0.03
C THR A 112 3.47 -10.12 -0.85
N TYR A 113 3.74 -11.41 -0.78
CA TYR A 113 3.08 -12.42 -1.61
C TYR A 113 2.71 -13.68 -0.85
N TYR A 114 1.50 -14.17 -1.08
CA TYR A 114 1.02 -15.47 -0.61
C TYR A 114 0.16 -16.15 -1.66
N ARG A 115 0.13 -17.48 -1.66
CA ARG A 115 -0.76 -18.26 -2.53
C ARG A 115 -1.38 -19.42 -1.78
N PHE A 116 -2.61 -19.74 -2.15
CA PHE A 116 -3.37 -20.89 -1.60
C PHE A 116 -4.23 -21.52 -2.67
N ALA A 117 -4.65 -22.78 -2.43
CA ALA A 117 -5.66 -23.44 -3.24
C ALA A 117 -7.05 -23.16 -2.66
N LEU A 118 -7.96 -22.65 -3.48
CA LEU A 118 -9.33 -22.35 -3.07
C LEU A 118 -10.14 -23.64 -2.96
N SER A 119 -10.59 -23.98 -1.76
CA SER A 119 -11.38 -25.18 -1.53
C SER A 119 -12.76 -25.10 -2.17
N GLU A 120 -13.29 -26.25 -2.64
CA GLU A 120 -14.70 -26.34 -3.06
C GLU A 120 -15.66 -26.00 -1.93
N SER A 121 -15.31 -26.31 -0.69
CA SER A 121 -16.11 -25.99 0.50
C SER A 121 -16.29 -24.50 0.72
N SER A 122 -15.39 -23.67 0.20
CA SER A 122 -15.52 -22.22 0.25
C SER A 122 -16.80 -21.72 -0.45
N PHE A 123 -17.33 -22.49 -1.40
CA PHE A 123 -18.56 -22.19 -2.14
C PHE A 123 -19.78 -23.03 -1.70
N ALA A 124 -19.68 -23.76 -0.59
CA ALA A 124 -20.74 -24.68 -0.16
C ALA A 124 -22.07 -23.98 0.15
N LYS A 125 -22.03 -22.74 0.60
CA LYS A 125 -23.21 -21.96 1.01
C LYS A 125 -23.66 -20.93 -0.05
N SER A 126 -22.80 -20.56 -0.99
CA SER A 126 -23.05 -19.52 -1.98
C SER A 126 -22.15 -19.71 -3.20
N ARG A 127 -22.51 -19.11 -4.34
CA ARG A 127 -21.62 -18.98 -5.49
C ARG A 127 -20.46 -18.02 -5.23
N ASP A 128 -20.57 -17.18 -4.21
CA ASP A 128 -19.61 -16.16 -3.83
C ASP A 128 -18.96 -16.52 -2.49
N SER A 129 -17.68 -16.24 -2.39
CA SER A 129 -16.87 -16.32 -1.17
C SER A 129 -16.17 -15.00 -0.94
N ALA A 130 -16.14 -14.53 0.29
CA ALA A 130 -15.36 -13.34 0.65
C ALA A 130 -13.89 -13.74 0.90
N LEU A 131 -12.97 -13.11 0.19
CA LEU A 131 -11.56 -13.09 0.54
C LEU A 131 -11.28 -11.77 1.25
N GLU A 132 -10.82 -11.86 2.47
CA GLU A 132 -10.54 -10.72 3.34
C GLU A 132 -9.05 -10.73 3.68
N ILE A 133 -8.43 -9.58 3.60
CA ILE A 133 -7.02 -9.36 3.94
C ILE A 133 -6.98 -8.36 5.10
N TYR A 134 -6.50 -8.80 6.23
CA TYR A 134 -6.32 -7.98 7.43
C TYR A 134 -4.86 -7.60 7.58
N ALA A 135 -4.55 -6.32 7.63
CA ALA A 135 -3.27 -5.86 8.15
C ALA A 135 -3.36 -5.84 9.68
N VAL A 136 -2.39 -6.44 10.34
CA VAL A 136 -2.37 -6.58 11.81
C VAL A 136 -1.01 -6.14 12.35
N ASP A 137 -1.00 -5.58 13.54
CA ASP A 137 0.24 -5.26 14.24
C ASP A 137 0.73 -6.42 15.12
N ASP A 138 1.87 -6.24 15.80
CA ASP A 138 2.49 -7.22 16.70
C ASP A 138 1.56 -7.62 17.87
N GLU A 139 0.58 -6.76 18.21
CA GLU A 139 -0.42 -7.02 19.24
C GLU A 139 -1.70 -7.68 18.68
N GLN A 140 -1.68 -8.08 17.41
CA GLN A 140 -2.83 -8.66 16.67
C GLN A 140 -4.03 -7.71 16.54
N LYS A 141 -3.79 -6.41 16.56
CA LYS A 141 -4.83 -5.40 16.35
C LYS A 141 -4.91 -5.06 14.87
N THR A 142 -6.11 -4.97 14.36
CA THR A 142 -6.37 -4.64 12.96
C THR A 142 -6.00 -3.19 12.66
N ARG A 143 -5.24 -3.00 11.59
CA ARG A 143 -4.79 -1.72 11.05
C ARG A 143 -5.38 -1.43 9.68
N GLY A 144 -5.89 -2.45 9.01
CA GLY A 144 -6.54 -2.31 7.70
C GLY A 144 -7.31 -3.53 7.28
N LEU A 145 -8.26 -3.33 6.37
CA LEU A 145 -9.11 -4.39 5.81
C LEU A 145 -9.33 -4.15 4.31
N TRP A 146 -9.06 -5.18 3.52
CA TRP A 146 -9.38 -5.27 2.08
C TRP A 146 -10.30 -6.45 1.86
N VAL A 147 -11.37 -6.24 1.12
CA VAL A 147 -12.36 -7.30 0.82
C VAL A 147 -12.54 -7.45 -0.68
N LEU A 148 -12.48 -8.68 -1.14
CA LEU A 148 -12.71 -9.08 -2.53
C LEU A 148 -13.72 -10.22 -2.56
N GLN A 149 -14.62 -10.20 -3.55
CA GLN A 149 -15.55 -11.28 -3.81
C GLN A 149 -14.95 -12.27 -4.82
N LEU A 150 -14.79 -13.52 -4.41
CA LEU A 150 -14.48 -14.65 -5.30
C LEU A 150 -15.80 -15.26 -5.74
N THR A 151 -16.07 -15.28 -7.05
CA THR A 151 -17.29 -15.82 -7.61
C THR A 151 -16.98 -17.13 -8.35
N ARG A 152 -17.73 -18.17 -8.05
CA ARG A 152 -17.60 -19.46 -8.75
C ARG A 152 -18.02 -19.32 -10.21
N ARG A 153 -17.09 -19.66 -11.11
CA ARG A 153 -17.35 -19.76 -12.55
C ARG A 153 -18.14 -21.02 -12.90
#